data_785ccddb6b2ce975ba111da518abb5ef
#
_entry.id   785ccddb6b2ce975ba111da518abb5ef
#
_cell.length_a   1.000
_cell.length_b   1.000
_cell.length_c   1.000
_cell.angle_alpha   90.00
_cell.angle_beta   90.00
_cell.angle_gamma   90.00
#
_symmetry.space_group_name_H-M   'P 1'
#
loop_
_entity.id
_entity.type
_entity.pdbx_description
1 polymer ?
#
loop_
_entity_poly.entity_id
_entity_poly.type
_entity_poly.pdbx_seq_one_letter_code
_entity_poly.pdbx_strand_id
1 'polypeptide(L)'
;MLELIAEGAEVGSRWRRRIPEREIFVGRATETYRVPWDSQISRVHISLCLAGDRVRIQKLKSSSNPVFYDGKSEDCFELGAGEHFVIGKTQFTIAVEEAFASLDAPDPISQKTFSADYLRKVSYRDVDRRIDVLSQLPTVIAKASDNQNLLIQIVNTLMQGIASASTVGLVRVRDAASVQNFDSVVDASQTQQLGNSEIEIMQWDRRDASSGGFQPSETLVKQALESNESVLHIWSHGKDGKSKYTIDYENDWAFVSPISSSATPGWGVYVA
;
A
#
# COMPACT_ATOMS: atom_id res chain seq x y z
N MET A 1 -5.16 -2.82 -12.72
CA MET A 1 -6.47 -2.71 -12.04
C MET A 1 -6.60 -1.30 -11.46
N LEU A 2 -7.85 -0.84 -11.19
CA LEU A 2 -8.06 0.47 -10.56
C LEU A 2 -8.11 0.33 -9.04
N GLU A 3 -7.60 1.35 -8.35
CA GLU A 3 -7.59 1.46 -6.91
C GLU A 3 -8.24 2.79 -6.48
N LEU A 4 -8.87 2.76 -5.32
CA LEU A 4 -9.35 3.95 -4.64
C LEU A 4 -8.42 4.29 -3.49
N ILE A 5 -7.92 5.51 -3.46
CA ILE A 5 -7.13 6.08 -2.37
C ILE A 5 -8.02 7.09 -1.66
N ALA A 6 -8.21 6.94 -0.36
CA ALA A 6 -8.87 7.92 0.49
C ALA A 6 -7.85 8.58 1.41
N GLU A 7 -7.84 9.90 1.45
CA GLU A 7 -6.89 10.69 2.24
C GLU A 7 -7.61 11.81 2.98
N GLY A 8 -7.53 11.78 4.31
CA GLY A 8 -8.05 12.80 5.19
C GLY A 8 -7.00 13.86 5.56
N ALA A 9 -7.43 14.90 6.29
CA ALA A 9 -6.56 16.00 6.69
C ALA A 9 -5.53 15.61 7.79
N GLU A 10 -5.78 14.55 8.55
CA GLU A 10 -4.92 14.15 9.67
C GLU A 10 -3.95 13.06 9.24
N VAL A 11 -2.74 13.10 9.81
CA VAL A 11 -1.71 12.07 9.59
C VAL A 11 -2.27 10.69 10.00
N GLY A 12 -2.20 9.73 9.07
CA GLY A 12 -2.74 8.37 9.29
C GLY A 12 -4.20 8.20 8.89
N SER A 13 -4.88 9.28 8.49
CA SER A 13 -6.24 9.21 7.93
C SER A 13 -6.19 8.88 6.44
N ARG A 14 -5.68 7.70 6.11
CA ARG A 14 -5.48 7.27 4.74
C ARG A 14 -5.64 5.76 4.59
N TRP A 15 -6.12 5.34 3.43
CA TRP A 15 -6.03 3.97 2.94
C TRP A 15 -6.02 3.92 1.41
N ARG A 16 -5.52 2.82 0.87
CA ARG A 16 -5.49 2.46 -0.55
C ARG A 16 -6.12 1.07 -0.71
N ARG A 17 -7.08 0.92 -1.63
CA ARG A 17 -7.83 -0.33 -1.82
C ARG A 17 -8.19 -0.55 -3.28
N ARG A 18 -8.08 -1.78 -3.75
CA ARG A 18 -8.54 -2.19 -5.09
C ARG A 18 -10.04 -1.96 -5.23
N ILE A 19 -10.45 -1.56 -6.42
CA ILE A 19 -11.88 -1.46 -6.80
C ILE A 19 -12.24 -2.78 -7.50
N PRO A 20 -13.09 -3.63 -6.91
CA PRO A 20 -13.52 -4.87 -7.53
C PRO A 20 -14.54 -4.58 -8.65
N GLU A 21 -14.81 -5.58 -9.48
CA GLU A 21 -15.82 -5.46 -10.57
C GLU A 21 -17.25 -5.26 -10.04
N ARG A 22 -17.53 -5.75 -8.82
CA ARG A 22 -18.84 -5.55 -8.18
C ARG A 22 -18.99 -4.13 -7.65
N GLU A 23 -20.25 -3.68 -7.53
CA GLU A 23 -20.54 -2.42 -6.85
C GLU A 23 -20.08 -2.46 -5.39
N ILE A 24 -19.43 -1.37 -4.96
CA ILE A 24 -18.95 -1.17 -3.60
C ILE A 24 -19.54 0.10 -3.01
N PHE A 25 -19.59 0.15 -1.68
CA PHE A 25 -20.10 1.29 -0.93
C PHE A 25 -19.00 1.90 -0.08
N VAL A 26 -18.88 3.24 -0.14
CA VAL A 26 -17.95 4.02 0.68
C VAL A 26 -18.73 4.85 1.68
N GLY A 27 -18.26 4.86 2.92
CA GLY A 27 -18.90 5.63 3.98
C GLY A 27 -18.19 5.49 5.31
N ARG A 28 -18.71 6.19 6.32
CA ARG A 28 -18.13 6.18 7.67
C ARG A 28 -18.32 4.85 8.42
N ALA A 29 -19.33 4.06 8.04
CA ALA A 29 -19.70 2.81 8.71
C ALA A 29 -19.76 1.60 7.76
N THR A 30 -19.22 1.70 6.53
CA THR A 30 -19.09 0.56 5.62
C THR A 30 -18.00 -0.40 6.13
N GLU A 31 -18.05 -1.66 5.71
CA GLU A 31 -17.07 -2.66 6.15
C GLU A 31 -15.70 -2.39 5.55
N THR A 32 -15.55 -2.60 4.24
CA THR A 32 -14.25 -2.57 3.56
C THR A 32 -13.77 -1.15 3.22
N TYR A 33 -14.64 -0.27 2.71
CA TYR A 33 -14.28 1.09 2.27
C TYR A 33 -14.68 2.14 3.29
N ARG A 34 -14.29 1.90 4.54
CA ARG A 34 -14.66 2.73 5.68
C ARG A 34 -13.76 3.96 5.79
N VAL A 35 -14.39 5.14 6.02
CA VAL A 35 -13.73 6.43 6.26
C VAL A 35 -14.15 6.96 7.64
N PRO A 36 -13.63 6.39 8.73
CA PRO A 36 -14.10 6.68 10.08
C PRO A 36 -13.67 8.05 10.63
N TRP A 37 -12.65 8.65 10.03
CA TRP A 37 -12.03 9.91 10.48
C TRP A 37 -12.82 11.16 10.06
N ASP A 38 -13.73 11.06 9.09
CA ASP A 38 -14.47 12.21 8.60
C ASP A 38 -15.95 12.13 8.97
N SER A 39 -16.36 12.96 9.93
CA SER A 39 -17.76 13.03 10.40
C SER A 39 -18.74 13.58 9.37
N GLN A 40 -18.24 14.27 8.32
CA GLN A 40 -19.06 14.79 7.23
C GLN A 40 -19.43 13.70 6.22
N ILE A 41 -18.80 12.54 6.26
CA ILE A 41 -19.16 11.38 5.45
C ILE A 41 -20.30 10.61 6.13
N SER A 42 -21.38 10.37 5.41
CA SER A 42 -22.52 9.57 5.89
C SER A 42 -22.11 8.12 6.16
N ARG A 43 -22.91 7.38 6.95
CA ARG A 43 -22.63 5.95 7.25
C ARG A 43 -22.41 5.12 6.00
N VAL A 44 -23.24 5.33 4.96
CA VAL A 44 -23.02 4.90 3.57
C VAL A 44 -23.27 6.15 2.74
N HIS A 45 -22.25 6.63 2.01
CA HIS A 45 -22.31 7.94 1.34
C HIS A 45 -22.46 7.84 -0.16
N ILE A 46 -21.62 7.02 -0.77
CA ILE A 46 -21.58 6.81 -2.23
C ILE A 46 -21.52 5.31 -2.54
N SER A 47 -21.94 4.96 -3.76
CA SER A 47 -21.59 3.70 -4.40
C SER A 47 -20.60 3.94 -5.54
N LEU A 48 -19.75 2.95 -5.81
CA LEU A 48 -18.81 2.92 -6.92
C LEU A 48 -19.00 1.62 -7.70
N CYS A 49 -18.91 1.72 -9.02
CA CYS A 49 -18.81 0.55 -9.89
C CYS A 49 -17.84 0.83 -11.03
N LEU A 50 -17.15 -0.22 -11.50
CA LEU A 50 -16.32 -0.13 -12.70
C LEU A 50 -17.20 0.05 -13.94
N ALA A 51 -16.82 0.97 -14.81
CA ALA A 51 -17.44 1.26 -16.09
C ALA A 51 -16.35 1.25 -17.19
N GLY A 52 -15.88 0.05 -17.54
CA GLY A 52 -14.72 -0.11 -18.43
C GLY A 52 -13.42 0.28 -17.71
N ASP A 53 -12.71 1.26 -18.25
CA ASP A 53 -11.48 1.84 -17.71
C ASP A 53 -11.72 3.02 -16.75
N ARG A 54 -12.99 3.34 -16.49
CA ARG A 54 -13.40 4.41 -15.57
C ARG A 54 -14.20 3.85 -14.39
N VAL A 55 -14.35 4.67 -13.37
CA VAL A 55 -15.14 4.37 -12.17
C VAL A 55 -16.33 5.31 -12.13
N ARG A 56 -17.53 4.76 -12.12
CA ARG A 56 -18.76 5.52 -11.90
C ARG A 56 -18.99 5.69 -10.41
N ILE A 57 -19.18 6.94 -10.00
CA ILE A 57 -19.50 7.35 -8.64
C ILE A 57 -20.98 7.77 -8.61
N GLN A 58 -21.72 7.26 -7.63
CA GLN A 58 -23.10 7.64 -7.40
C GLN A 58 -23.31 8.02 -5.94
N LYS A 59 -23.68 9.26 -5.68
CA LYS A 59 -24.10 9.70 -4.34
C LYS A 59 -25.44 9.05 -3.96
N LEU A 60 -25.53 8.51 -2.77
CA LEU A 60 -26.78 7.92 -2.27
C LEU A 60 -27.74 9.00 -1.82
N LYS A 61 -29.05 8.80 -2.07
CA LYS A 61 -30.12 9.74 -1.65
C LYS A 61 -30.17 9.96 -0.15
N SER A 62 -29.68 9.01 0.64
CA SER A 62 -29.59 9.08 2.11
C SER A 62 -28.40 9.91 2.62
N SER A 63 -27.52 10.36 1.74
CA SER A 63 -26.31 11.09 2.10
C SER A 63 -26.59 12.59 2.22
N SER A 64 -26.19 13.19 3.35
CA SER A 64 -26.52 14.58 3.67
C SER A 64 -25.60 15.58 2.99
N ASN A 65 -24.29 15.28 2.89
CA ASN A 65 -23.31 16.20 2.35
C ASN A 65 -23.10 15.99 0.85
N PRO A 66 -22.70 17.06 0.13
CA PRO A 66 -22.39 16.97 -1.29
C PRO A 66 -21.10 16.20 -1.57
N VAL A 67 -21.01 15.67 -2.77
CA VAL A 67 -19.77 15.15 -3.37
C VAL A 67 -19.27 16.19 -4.36
N PHE A 68 -18.02 16.60 -4.25
CA PHE A 68 -17.41 17.59 -5.12
C PHE A 68 -16.49 16.94 -6.14
N TYR A 69 -16.76 17.18 -7.40
CA TYR A 69 -15.90 16.79 -8.52
C TYR A 69 -15.68 18.00 -9.42
N ASP A 70 -14.43 18.27 -9.79
CA ASP A 70 -14.02 19.44 -10.58
C ASP A 70 -14.61 20.76 -10.03
N GLY A 71 -14.61 20.93 -8.69
CA GLY A 71 -15.12 22.11 -8.01
C GLY A 71 -16.64 22.27 -7.98
N LYS A 72 -17.40 21.30 -8.52
CA LYS A 72 -18.86 21.31 -8.56
C LYS A 72 -19.45 20.21 -7.69
N SER A 73 -20.64 20.43 -7.17
CA SER A 73 -21.41 19.38 -6.48
C SER A 73 -22.12 18.51 -7.52
N GLU A 74 -21.73 17.24 -7.57
CA GLU A 74 -22.28 16.28 -8.52
C GLU A 74 -22.81 15.03 -7.78
N ASP A 75 -23.96 14.53 -8.21
CA ASP A 75 -24.56 13.33 -7.62
C ASP A 75 -24.18 12.04 -8.39
N CYS A 76 -23.78 12.15 -9.67
CA CYS A 76 -23.35 11.04 -10.50
C CYS A 76 -22.32 11.51 -11.53
N PHE A 77 -21.15 10.86 -11.57
CA PHE A 77 -20.05 11.18 -12.49
C PHE A 77 -19.13 9.97 -12.69
N GLU A 78 -18.23 10.07 -13.65
CA GLU A 78 -17.24 9.03 -13.94
C GLU A 78 -15.83 9.60 -13.88
N LEU A 79 -14.93 8.83 -13.23
CA LEU A 79 -13.53 9.18 -13.02
C LEU A 79 -12.61 8.18 -13.70
N GLY A 80 -11.55 8.68 -14.32
CA GLY A 80 -10.41 7.90 -14.77
C GLY A 80 -9.25 7.90 -13.77
N ALA A 81 -8.20 7.18 -14.11
CA ALA A 81 -6.97 7.17 -13.32
C ALA A 81 -6.35 8.58 -13.25
N GLY A 82 -5.88 8.96 -12.04
CA GLY A 82 -5.34 10.29 -11.75
C GLY A 82 -6.38 11.34 -11.38
N GLU A 83 -7.67 11.09 -11.63
CA GLU A 83 -8.74 12.01 -11.25
C GLU A 83 -9.16 11.80 -9.78
N HIS A 84 -9.73 12.83 -9.18
CA HIS A 84 -10.13 12.81 -7.77
C HIS A 84 -11.47 13.52 -7.53
N PHE A 85 -12.09 13.18 -6.42
CA PHE A 85 -13.28 13.87 -5.88
C PHE A 85 -13.15 14.06 -4.37
N VAL A 86 -13.98 14.88 -3.79
CA VAL A 86 -13.91 15.25 -2.36
C VAL A 86 -15.28 15.06 -1.70
N ILE A 87 -15.28 14.48 -0.51
CA ILE A 87 -16.44 14.45 0.39
C ILE A 87 -15.97 14.95 1.75
N GLY A 88 -16.58 16.02 2.23
CA GLY A 88 -16.19 16.64 3.50
C GLY A 88 -14.74 17.12 3.50
N LYS A 89 -13.90 16.50 4.32
CA LYS A 89 -12.46 16.78 4.44
C LYS A 89 -11.58 15.68 3.85
N THR A 90 -12.18 14.71 3.17
CA THR A 90 -11.48 13.56 2.61
C THR A 90 -11.46 13.66 1.10
N GLN A 91 -10.27 13.57 0.52
CA GLN A 91 -10.05 13.43 -0.91
C GLN A 91 -10.01 11.94 -1.29
N PHE A 92 -10.64 11.62 -2.40
CA PHE A 92 -10.64 10.29 -3.00
C PHE A 92 -10.02 10.35 -4.38
N THR A 93 -8.97 9.59 -4.62
CA THR A 93 -8.25 9.56 -5.90
C THR A 93 -8.36 8.18 -6.53
N ILE A 94 -8.65 8.13 -7.83
CA ILE A 94 -8.56 6.89 -8.62
C ILE A 94 -7.12 6.71 -9.08
N ALA A 95 -6.51 5.59 -8.76
CA ALA A 95 -5.15 5.25 -9.20
C ALA A 95 -5.16 3.95 -10.01
N VAL A 96 -4.14 3.77 -10.86
CA VAL A 96 -3.85 2.46 -11.46
C VAL A 96 -3.00 1.67 -10.45
N GLU A 97 -3.37 0.42 -10.23
CA GLU A 97 -2.52 -0.50 -9.51
C GLU A 97 -1.33 -0.88 -10.39
N GLU A 98 -0.16 -0.38 -10.04
CA GLU A 98 1.13 -0.68 -10.65
C GLU A 98 2.07 -1.27 -9.60
N ALA A 99 1.70 -2.42 -9.03
CA ALA A 99 2.53 -3.10 -8.04
C ALA A 99 2.97 -4.45 -8.59
N PHE A 100 4.26 -4.58 -8.93
CA PHE A 100 4.89 -5.85 -9.36
C PHE A 100 6.36 -5.86 -8.95
N ALA A 101 6.86 -7.02 -8.54
CA ALA A 101 8.27 -7.17 -8.25
C ALA A 101 9.11 -7.11 -9.53
N SER A 102 10.22 -6.39 -9.50
CA SER A 102 11.09 -6.20 -10.66
C SER A 102 12.34 -7.07 -10.56
N LEU A 103 12.56 -7.86 -11.61
CA LEU A 103 13.81 -8.60 -11.83
C LEU A 103 14.93 -7.69 -12.39
N ASP A 104 14.54 -6.56 -13.02
CA ASP A 104 15.46 -5.68 -13.74
C ASP A 104 16.07 -4.58 -12.86
N ALA A 105 16.08 -4.76 -11.54
CA ALA A 105 16.76 -3.82 -10.66
C ALA A 105 18.26 -3.80 -10.99
N PRO A 106 18.87 -2.62 -11.17
CA PRO A 106 20.31 -2.51 -11.39
C PRO A 106 21.07 -3.02 -10.15
N ASP A 107 22.32 -3.45 -10.35
CA ASP A 107 23.16 -3.85 -9.23
C ASP A 107 23.35 -2.69 -8.25
N PRO A 108 23.22 -2.92 -6.93
CA PRO A 108 23.42 -1.87 -5.94
C PRO A 108 24.91 -1.48 -5.86
N ILE A 109 25.18 -0.19 -5.71
CA ILE A 109 26.55 0.31 -5.46
C ILE A 109 27.05 -0.03 -4.05
N SER A 110 26.14 -0.25 -3.12
CA SER A 110 26.44 -0.66 -1.76
C SER A 110 25.34 -1.56 -1.21
N GLN A 111 25.78 -2.61 -0.54
CA GLN A 111 24.90 -3.54 0.14
C GLN A 111 25.35 -3.70 1.59
N LYS A 112 24.39 -3.69 2.52
CA LYS A 112 24.64 -3.94 3.94
C LYS A 112 23.60 -4.92 4.47
N THR A 113 24.08 -5.88 5.24
CA THR A 113 23.23 -6.90 5.89
C THR A 113 23.31 -6.71 7.40
N PHE A 114 22.16 -6.85 8.07
CA PHE A 114 22.03 -6.63 9.51
C PHE A 114 21.31 -7.82 10.14
N SER A 115 21.95 -8.44 11.10
CA SER A 115 21.28 -9.47 11.92
C SER A 115 20.23 -8.84 12.86
N ALA A 116 19.22 -9.61 13.24
CA ALA A 116 18.20 -9.16 14.18
C ALA A 116 18.81 -8.69 15.51
N ASP A 117 19.87 -9.38 15.99
CA ASP A 117 20.56 -9.02 17.22
C ASP A 117 21.32 -7.70 17.12
N TYR A 118 21.88 -7.39 15.96
CA TYR A 118 22.49 -6.09 15.69
C TYR A 118 21.44 -4.98 15.73
N LEU A 119 20.33 -5.15 15.04
CA LEU A 119 19.26 -4.14 14.99
C LEU A 119 18.64 -3.86 16.35
N ARG A 120 18.53 -4.86 17.23
CA ARG A 120 18.06 -4.67 18.61
C ARG A 120 18.97 -3.80 19.46
N LYS A 121 20.26 -3.71 19.11
CA LYS A 121 21.26 -2.93 19.85
C LYS A 121 21.43 -1.51 19.30
N VAL A 122 20.88 -1.22 18.14
CA VAL A 122 20.96 0.12 17.54
C VAL A 122 20.16 1.11 18.36
N SER A 123 20.81 2.18 18.83
CA SER A 123 20.13 3.26 19.53
C SER A 123 19.30 4.10 18.56
N TYR A 124 18.12 4.48 19.00
CA TYR A 124 17.15 5.22 18.18
C TYR A 124 17.35 6.72 18.34
N ARG A 125 17.26 7.46 17.24
CA ARG A 125 17.37 8.93 17.26
C ARG A 125 16.09 9.63 17.71
N ASP A 126 14.93 9.01 17.52
CA ASP A 126 13.62 9.61 17.74
C ASP A 126 12.74 8.69 18.59
N VAL A 127 13.11 8.60 19.88
CA VAL A 127 12.50 7.65 20.82
C VAL A 127 11.03 8.00 21.08
N ASP A 128 10.71 9.28 21.26
CA ASP A 128 9.36 9.73 21.61
C ASP A 128 8.35 9.38 20.49
N ARG A 129 8.70 9.68 19.26
CA ARG A 129 7.86 9.32 18.10
C ARG A 129 7.61 7.82 17.98
N ARG A 130 8.60 7.00 18.33
CA ARG A 130 8.46 5.54 18.32
C ARG A 130 7.55 5.03 19.41
N ILE A 131 7.66 5.58 20.60
CA ILE A 131 6.77 5.26 21.71
C ILE A 131 5.33 5.59 21.30
N ASP A 132 5.10 6.75 20.71
CA ASP A 132 3.77 7.15 20.24
C ASP A 132 3.20 6.17 19.19
N VAL A 133 3.99 5.79 18.20
CA VAL A 133 3.58 4.83 17.16
C VAL A 133 3.32 3.45 17.77
N LEU A 134 4.22 2.95 18.62
CA LEU A 134 4.08 1.63 19.24
C LEU A 134 2.91 1.58 20.24
N SER A 135 2.62 2.67 20.94
CA SER A 135 1.48 2.77 21.86
C SER A 135 0.12 2.65 21.14
N GLN A 136 0.07 2.96 19.85
CA GLN A 136 -1.12 2.84 19.04
C GLN A 136 -1.39 1.42 18.52
N LEU A 137 -0.37 0.53 18.48
CA LEU A 137 -0.49 -0.82 17.93
C LEU A 137 -1.63 -1.66 18.55
N PRO A 138 -1.84 -1.70 19.87
CA PRO A 138 -2.94 -2.45 20.45
C PRO A 138 -4.31 -1.97 19.93
N THR A 139 -4.46 -0.66 19.75
CA THR A 139 -5.68 -0.05 19.22
C THR A 139 -5.87 -0.37 17.74
N VAL A 140 -4.79 -0.36 16.97
CA VAL A 140 -4.78 -0.74 15.54
C VAL A 140 -5.23 -2.19 15.38
N ILE A 141 -4.66 -3.12 16.14
CA ILE A 141 -5.00 -4.54 16.12
C ILE A 141 -6.46 -4.76 16.51
N ALA A 142 -6.91 -4.11 17.60
CA ALA A 142 -8.28 -4.26 18.09
C ALA A 142 -9.35 -3.70 17.13
N LYS A 143 -9.00 -2.72 16.30
CA LYS A 143 -9.91 -2.08 15.32
C LYS A 143 -9.91 -2.77 13.95
N ALA A 144 -8.98 -3.67 13.69
CA ALA A 144 -8.92 -4.38 12.42
C ALA A 144 -10.14 -5.31 12.31
N SER A 145 -10.99 -5.07 11.32
CA SER A 145 -12.20 -5.87 11.07
C SER A 145 -11.91 -7.16 10.32
N ASP A 146 -10.83 -7.18 9.56
CA ASP A 146 -10.39 -8.28 8.71
C ASP A 146 -8.86 -8.20 8.45
N ASN A 147 -8.30 -9.24 7.84
CA ASN A 147 -6.88 -9.33 7.54
C ASN A 147 -6.40 -8.20 6.60
N GLN A 148 -7.18 -7.84 5.60
CA GLN A 148 -6.81 -6.77 4.67
C GLN A 148 -6.72 -5.42 5.40
N ASN A 149 -7.69 -5.13 6.27
CA ASN A 149 -7.68 -3.92 7.08
C ASN A 149 -6.47 -3.90 8.03
N LEU A 150 -6.11 -5.05 8.61
CA LEU A 150 -4.91 -5.16 9.44
C LEU A 150 -3.64 -4.83 8.66
N LEU A 151 -3.46 -5.38 7.45
CA LEU A 151 -2.30 -5.10 6.60
C LEU A 151 -2.21 -3.62 6.24
N ILE A 152 -3.33 -2.97 5.90
CA ILE A 152 -3.38 -1.53 5.64
C ILE A 152 -2.93 -0.73 6.87
N GLN A 153 -3.44 -1.08 8.05
CA GLN A 153 -3.09 -0.39 9.29
C GLN A 153 -1.60 -0.59 9.65
N ILE A 154 -1.04 -1.77 9.40
CA ILE A 154 0.39 -2.02 9.59
C ILE A 154 1.23 -1.13 8.67
N VAL A 155 0.93 -1.09 7.37
CA VAL A 155 1.63 -0.24 6.40
C VAL A 155 1.54 1.23 6.80
N ASN A 156 0.35 1.72 7.17
CA ASN A 156 0.16 3.09 7.64
C ASN A 156 0.98 3.40 8.91
N THR A 157 1.03 2.46 9.85
CA THR A 157 1.80 2.61 11.09
C THR A 157 3.30 2.70 10.79
N LEU A 158 3.80 1.86 9.88
CA LEU A 158 5.20 1.89 9.44
C LEU A 158 5.52 3.19 8.71
N MET A 159 4.64 3.66 7.82
CA MET A 159 4.79 4.94 7.13
C MET A 159 4.86 6.13 8.11
N GLN A 160 4.09 6.10 9.19
CA GLN A 160 4.15 7.13 10.24
C GLN A 160 5.43 7.03 11.06
N GLY A 161 5.86 5.81 11.40
CA GLY A 161 7.04 5.56 12.23
C GLY A 161 8.37 5.84 11.54
N ILE A 162 8.44 5.68 10.21
CA ILE A 162 9.66 5.84 9.42
C ILE A 162 9.56 7.10 8.56
N ALA A 163 9.99 8.24 9.12
CA ALA A 163 9.82 9.55 8.46
C ALA A 163 10.53 9.63 7.09
N SER A 164 11.64 8.91 6.91
CA SER A 164 12.43 8.88 5.68
C SER A 164 11.88 7.93 4.60
N ALA A 165 10.92 7.08 4.94
CA ALA A 165 10.33 6.19 3.95
C ALA A 165 9.43 6.96 2.99
N SER A 166 9.64 6.81 1.71
CA SER A 166 8.74 7.26 0.64
C SER A 166 7.66 6.22 0.35
N THR A 167 8.01 4.94 0.48
CA THR A 167 7.15 3.80 0.20
C THR A 167 7.38 2.70 1.24
N VAL A 168 6.31 2.03 1.66
CA VAL A 168 6.35 0.84 2.50
C VAL A 168 5.46 -0.24 1.89
N GLY A 169 5.96 -1.46 1.83
CA GLY A 169 5.22 -2.63 1.35
C GLY A 169 5.40 -3.85 2.26
N LEU A 170 4.36 -4.66 2.33
CA LEU A 170 4.41 -6.01 2.88
C LEU A 170 4.50 -6.98 1.70
N VAL A 171 5.55 -7.77 1.68
CA VAL A 171 5.85 -8.72 0.60
C VAL A 171 5.92 -10.14 1.14
N ARG A 172 5.64 -11.11 0.27
CA ARG A 172 5.74 -12.52 0.59
C ARG A 172 6.37 -13.27 -0.57
N VAL A 173 7.30 -14.18 -0.29
CA VAL A 173 7.76 -15.18 -1.27
C VAL A 173 6.73 -16.31 -1.34
N ARG A 174 6.32 -16.67 -2.55
CA ARG A 174 5.46 -17.86 -2.77
C ARG A 174 6.30 -19.10 -2.63
N ASP A 175 5.93 -19.97 -1.71
CA ASP A 175 6.49 -21.33 -1.67
C ASP A 175 5.96 -22.12 -2.87
N ALA A 176 6.85 -22.68 -3.67
CA ALA A 176 6.50 -23.55 -4.79
C ALA A 176 5.63 -24.77 -4.37
N ALA A 177 5.66 -25.16 -3.10
CA ALA A 177 4.85 -26.24 -2.53
C ALA A 177 3.38 -25.84 -2.27
N SER A 178 3.06 -24.54 -2.16
CA SER A 178 1.69 -24.09 -1.88
C SER A 178 0.81 -23.98 -3.12
N VAL A 179 1.38 -24.08 -4.31
CA VAL A 179 0.65 -24.02 -5.60
C VAL A 179 -0.18 -25.29 -5.85
N GLN A 180 0.11 -26.43 -5.18
CA GLN A 180 -0.59 -27.70 -5.43
C GLN A 180 -1.94 -27.86 -4.71
N ASN A 181 -2.34 -26.97 -3.82
CA ASN A 181 -3.58 -27.12 -3.02
C ASN A 181 -4.69 -26.09 -3.32
N PHE A 182 -4.57 -25.27 -4.34
CA PHE A 182 -5.61 -24.29 -4.75
C PHE A 182 -6.15 -24.57 -6.16
N ASP A 183 -6.34 -25.84 -6.52
CA ASP A 183 -7.10 -26.25 -7.69
C ASP A 183 -8.59 -26.31 -7.34
N SER A 184 -9.21 -25.14 -7.13
CA SER A 184 -10.65 -25.00 -7.28
C SER A 184 -11.02 -23.54 -7.57
N VAL A 185 -11.36 -23.30 -8.85
CA VAL A 185 -12.19 -22.18 -9.31
C VAL A 185 -11.55 -20.78 -9.27
N VAL A 186 -10.51 -20.57 -10.10
CA VAL A 186 -10.25 -19.23 -10.65
C VAL A 186 -10.01 -19.40 -12.16
N ASP A 187 -10.83 -18.69 -12.93
CA ASP A 187 -10.84 -18.67 -14.40
C ASP A 187 -9.43 -18.41 -14.98
N ALA A 188 -8.95 -19.35 -15.78
CA ALA A 188 -7.59 -19.36 -16.35
C ALA A 188 -7.29 -18.19 -17.32
N SER A 189 -8.24 -17.31 -17.57
CA SER A 189 -8.11 -16.19 -18.50
C SER A 189 -7.49 -14.92 -17.89
N GLN A 190 -7.32 -14.82 -16.56
CA GLN A 190 -6.74 -13.64 -15.90
C GLN A 190 -5.28 -13.80 -15.47
N THR A 191 -4.68 -14.98 -15.66
CA THR A 191 -3.32 -15.29 -15.16
C THR A 191 -2.20 -14.84 -16.11
N GLN A 192 -2.49 -14.26 -17.27
CA GLN A 192 -1.49 -14.00 -18.32
C GLN A 192 -0.77 -12.64 -18.25
N GLN A 193 -1.01 -11.79 -17.25
CA GLN A 193 -0.31 -10.49 -17.12
C GLN A 193 0.45 -10.28 -15.81
N LEU A 194 0.41 -11.20 -14.86
CA LEU A 194 1.28 -11.17 -13.69
C LEU A 194 2.59 -11.88 -14.07
N GLY A 195 3.66 -11.10 -14.28
CA GLY A 195 4.99 -11.64 -14.57
C GLY A 195 5.37 -12.75 -13.61
N ASN A 196 6.27 -13.63 -14.05
CA ASN A 196 6.80 -14.83 -13.38
C ASN A 196 7.53 -14.54 -12.04
N SER A 197 7.12 -13.52 -11.30
CA SER A 197 7.70 -13.16 -10.00
C SER A 197 7.21 -14.12 -8.92
N GLU A 198 8.15 -14.71 -8.18
CA GLU A 198 7.87 -15.51 -6.99
C GLU A 198 7.44 -14.67 -5.79
N ILE A 199 7.45 -13.33 -5.93
CA ILE A 199 7.12 -12.38 -4.87
C ILE A 199 5.70 -11.87 -5.05
N GLU A 200 4.91 -12.01 -4.00
CA GLU A 200 3.57 -11.47 -3.88
C GLU A 200 3.59 -10.20 -3.03
N ILE A 201 2.98 -9.13 -3.53
CA ILE A 201 2.80 -7.88 -2.80
C ILE A 201 1.44 -7.94 -2.10
N MET A 202 1.47 -8.05 -0.76
CA MET A 202 0.27 -8.22 0.07
C MET A 202 -0.44 -6.91 0.32
N GLN A 203 0.31 -5.85 0.60
CA GLN A 203 -0.17 -4.49 0.81
C GLN A 203 0.99 -3.52 0.66
N TRP A 204 0.72 -2.33 0.14
CA TRP A 204 1.71 -1.26 0.05
C TRP A 204 1.05 0.11 0.09
N ASP A 205 1.81 1.13 0.44
CA ASP A 205 1.41 2.53 0.31
C ASP A 205 2.64 3.42 0.10
N ARG A 206 2.40 4.64 -0.37
CA ARG A 206 3.41 5.65 -0.70
C ARG A 206 2.96 7.01 -0.17
N ARG A 207 3.91 7.86 0.26
CA ARG A 207 3.60 9.21 0.73
C ARG A 207 3.03 10.11 -0.36
N ASP A 208 3.58 10.02 -1.55
CA ASP A 208 3.10 10.79 -2.70
C ASP A 208 2.22 9.89 -3.59
N ALA A 209 0.92 10.20 -3.62
CA ALA A 209 -0.05 9.45 -4.41
C ALA A 209 0.11 9.64 -5.92
N SER A 210 0.77 10.73 -6.36
CA SER A 210 0.93 11.08 -7.78
C SER A 210 2.10 10.38 -8.47
N SER A 211 3.00 9.76 -7.73
CA SER A 211 4.27 9.24 -8.25
C SER A 211 4.27 7.73 -8.48
N GLY A 212 3.75 7.23 -9.59
CA GLY A 212 3.99 5.89 -10.14
C GLY A 212 3.64 4.68 -9.24
N GLY A 213 3.98 3.48 -9.69
CA GLY A 213 3.71 2.21 -9.02
C GLY A 213 4.74 1.81 -7.96
N PHE A 214 4.51 0.67 -7.31
CA PHE A 214 5.44 0.04 -6.38
C PHE A 214 6.14 -1.14 -7.05
N GLN A 215 7.46 -1.05 -7.20
CA GLN A 215 8.29 -2.05 -7.88
C GLN A 215 9.43 -2.49 -6.95
N PRO A 216 9.18 -3.39 -5.98
CA PRO A 216 10.23 -3.89 -5.12
C PRO A 216 11.23 -4.73 -5.92
N SER A 217 12.53 -4.60 -5.60
CA SER A 217 13.58 -5.44 -6.16
C SER A 217 13.40 -6.87 -5.68
N GLU A 218 13.19 -7.79 -6.61
CA GLU A 218 13.04 -9.22 -6.32
C GLU A 218 14.30 -9.81 -5.69
N THR A 219 15.47 -9.42 -6.21
CA THR A 219 16.77 -9.85 -5.69
C THR A 219 16.94 -9.46 -4.21
N LEU A 220 16.61 -8.21 -3.86
CA LEU A 220 16.71 -7.73 -2.49
C LEU A 220 15.76 -8.49 -1.55
N VAL A 221 14.51 -8.71 -1.99
CA VAL A 221 13.51 -9.43 -1.18
C VAL A 221 13.93 -10.87 -0.95
N LYS A 222 14.30 -11.60 -2.01
CA LYS A 222 14.77 -12.99 -1.90
C LYS A 222 15.96 -13.10 -0.97
N GLN A 223 16.97 -12.29 -1.17
CA GLN A 223 18.17 -12.29 -0.34
C GLN A 223 17.84 -12.11 1.15
N ALA A 224 17.01 -11.12 1.50
CA ALA A 224 16.65 -10.86 2.89
C ALA A 224 15.86 -12.02 3.51
N LEU A 225 14.91 -12.59 2.77
CA LEU A 225 14.06 -13.65 3.30
C LEU A 225 14.78 -15.01 3.38
N GLU A 226 15.66 -15.34 2.42
CA GLU A 226 16.47 -16.56 2.42
C GLU A 226 17.53 -16.55 3.54
N SER A 227 18.22 -15.40 3.73
CA SER A 227 19.21 -15.27 4.80
C SER A 227 18.57 -15.07 6.18
N ASN A 228 17.27 -14.76 6.25
CA ASN A 228 16.57 -14.32 7.46
C ASN A 228 17.27 -13.14 8.16
N GLU A 229 17.87 -12.24 7.37
CA GLU A 229 18.55 -11.05 7.83
C GLU A 229 18.00 -9.81 7.11
N SER A 230 18.08 -8.65 7.76
CA SER A 230 17.66 -7.41 7.12
C SER A 230 18.72 -6.91 6.16
N VAL A 231 18.33 -6.54 4.95
CA VAL A 231 19.25 -6.14 3.88
C VAL A 231 18.91 -4.72 3.40
N LEU A 232 19.93 -3.89 3.26
CA LEU A 232 19.88 -2.55 2.69
C LEU A 232 20.65 -2.54 1.38
N HIS A 233 20.00 -2.14 0.30
CA HIS A 233 20.64 -1.80 -0.97
C HIS A 233 20.64 -0.29 -1.18
N ILE A 234 21.70 0.23 -1.79
CA ILE A 234 21.85 1.63 -2.18
C ILE A 234 22.26 1.65 -3.64
N TRP A 235 21.57 2.44 -4.46
CA TRP A 235 21.87 2.65 -5.88
C TRP A 235 22.30 4.09 -6.12
N SER A 236 23.15 4.33 -7.13
CA SER A 236 23.44 5.70 -7.58
C SER A 236 22.40 6.16 -8.58
N HIS A 237 22.06 7.44 -8.55
CA HIS A 237 21.37 8.06 -9.67
C HIS A 237 22.23 7.98 -10.93
N GLY A 238 21.77 7.25 -11.94
CA GLY A 238 22.33 7.36 -13.28
C GLY A 238 22.12 8.80 -13.79
N LYS A 239 23.08 9.34 -14.54
CA LYS A 239 23.02 10.68 -15.15
C LYS A 239 21.80 10.94 -16.05
N ASP A 240 20.99 9.93 -16.32
CA ASP A 240 19.80 10.00 -17.18
C ASP A 240 18.47 10.30 -16.44
N GLY A 241 18.52 10.67 -15.17
CA GLY A 241 17.40 11.33 -14.44
C GLY A 241 16.11 10.56 -14.32
N LYS A 242 16.06 9.26 -14.57
CA LYS A 242 14.87 8.42 -14.45
C LYS A 242 15.16 7.14 -13.68
N SER A 243 15.43 7.26 -12.38
CA SER A 243 15.29 6.09 -11.53
C SER A 243 13.80 5.76 -11.38
N LYS A 244 13.42 4.53 -11.73
CA LYS A 244 12.06 4.00 -11.57
C LYS A 244 11.74 3.63 -10.12
N TYR A 245 12.73 3.69 -9.22
CA TYR A 245 12.66 3.02 -7.90
C TYR A 245 12.49 3.96 -6.71
N THR A 246 12.92 5.24 -6.82
CA THR A 246 12.72 6.25 -5.75
C THR A 246 12.90 7.67 -6.29
N ILE A 247 12.24 8.65 -5.67
CA ILE A 247 12.24 10.05 -6.07
C ILE A 247 13.11 10.86 -5.10
N ASP A 248 14.00 11.71 -5.65
CA ASP A 248 14.58 12.92 -5.06
C ASP A 248 15.67 12.84 -3.97
N TYR A 249 16.57 11.87 -3.99
CA TYR A 249 17.85 12.01 -3.25
C TYR A 249 19.04 11.62 -4.13
N GLU A 250 20.26 12.08 -3.78
CA GLU A 250 21.50 11.75 -4.51
C GLU A 250 21.75 10.24 -4.65
N ASN A 251 21.12 9.42 -3.82
CA ASN A 251 21.15 7.95 -3.88
C ASN A 251 19.78 7.38 -3.55
N ASP A 252 19.31 6.45 -4.36
CA ASP A 252 18.15 5.62 -4.06
C ASP A 252 18.53 4.52 -3.09
N TRP A 253 17.66 4.19 -2.16
CA TRP A 253 17.86 3.09 -1.24
C TRP A 253 16.61 2.27 -1.05
N ALA A 254 16.78 1.00 -0.73
CA ALA A 254 15.69 0.16 -0.25
C ALA A 254 16.19 -0.79 0.84
N PHE A 255 15.33 -1.04 1.80
CA PHE A 255 15.58 -1.89 2.94
C PHE A 255 14.50 -2.96 3.04
N VAL A 256 14.91 -4.22 3.21
CA VAL A 256 13.97 -5.32 3.49
C VAL A 256 14.32 -5.95 4.82
N SER A 257 13.31 -6.16 5.64
CA SER A 257 13.42 -6.89 6.90
C SER A 257 12.47 -8.08 6.92
N PRO A 258 12.95 -9.30 7.17
CA PRO A 258 12.10 -10.46 7.30
C PRO A 258 11.21 -10.36 8.55
N ILE A 259 9.98 -10.87 8.46
CA ILE A 259 9.08 -11.03 9.59
C ILE A 259 9.27 -12.45 10.13
N SER A 260 10.05 -12.57 11.19
CA SER A 260 10.37 -13.88 11.81
C SER A 260 9.18 -14.37 12.64
N SER A 261 8.22 -15.03 12.00
CA SER A 261 7.07 -15.64 12.66
C SER A 261 6.75 -16.99 12.02
N SER A 262 6.46 -17.99 12.85
CA SER A 262 5.99 -19.29 12.37
C SER A 262 4.61 -19.23 11.69
N ALA A 263 3.81 -18.20 12.02
CA ALA A 263 2.49 -17.99 11.43
C ALA A 263 2.55 -17.31 10.04
N THR A 264 3.67 -16.65 9.72
CA THR A 264 3.85 -15.91 8.46
C THR A 264 5.21 -16.20 7.84
N PRO A 265 5.48 -17.46 7.44
CA PRO A 265 6.75 -17.81 6.78
C PRO A 265 6.87 -17.05 5.46
N GLY A 266 8.09 -16.64 5.12
CA GLY A 266 8.39 -15.96 3.86
C GLY A 266 7.83 -14.53 3.74
N TRP A 267 7.39 -13.90 4.83
CA TRP A 267 6.93 -12.51 4.82
C TRP A 267 8.08 -11.54 5.14
N GLY A 268 8.02 -10.37 4.53
CA GLY A 268 8.94 -9.27 4.80
C GLY A 268 8.31 -7.90 4.69
N VAL A 269 8.96 -6.94 5.33
CA VAL A 269 8.67 -5.51 5.20
C VAL A 269 9.68 -4.91 4.24
N TYR A 270 9.20 -4.28 3.17
CA TYR A 270 10.00 -3.50 2.22
C TYR A 270 9.80 -2.02 2.51
N VAL A 271 10.89 -1.27 2.57
CA VAL A 271 10.91 0.18 2.82
C VAL A 271 11.84 0.84 1.79
N ALA A 272 11.36 1.90 1.14
CA ALA A 272 12.15 2.69 0.20
C ALA A 272 11.91 4.20 0.39
#